data_26e08cf2f72b7ac9ebc06ad8642547bf
#
_entry.id   26e08cf2f72b7ac9ebc06ad8642547bf
#
_cell.length_a   1.000
_cell.length_b   1.000
_cell.length_c   1.000
_cell.angle_alpha   90.00
_cell.angle_beta   90.00
_cell.angle_gamma   90.00
#
_symmetry.space_group_name_H-M   'P 1'
#
loop_
_entity.id
_entity.type
_entity.pdbx_description
1 polymer ?
#
loop_
_entity_poly.entity_id
_entity_poly.type
_entity_poly.pdbx_seq_one_letter_code
_entity_poly.pdbx_strand_id
1 'polypeptide(L)'
;MRILFVFSGNSAQKISPFIEEQINSLLDIGIDVDKFAIIGKGITGYLSNLKRFFNTIHNKKYNLIHAHYIWSIIFALFQVKIPVVGTFHGSDLMQNMTFFLAKNFVIPRLNKAIVVNERMAIKLHSPKVIILPCGVNVNLFIPNNSVTTNLSLNKNKINILFSSNFQRPEKNYNLAKQAIDLLQQHIDLNLIELKGFNRNEVSDLLNQVDLLLMTSIWEGSPQIIKEAMACNCPIVSTNVGDVKWLLDGVEGCFITTNDPKDVADKIKKALNFKGRTKGRDKLISLGLDSEHIAKKIIKVYEEVINNTSKKKVYGR
;
A
#
# COMPACT_ATOMS: atom_id res chain seq x y z
N MET A 1 -19.59 -1.07 -15.93
CA MET A 1 -19.77 -0.71 -14.49
C MET A 1 -19.00 0.57 -14.24
N ARG A 2 -19.67 1.59 -13.61
CA ARG A 2 -19.01 2.88 -13.30
C ARG A 2 -18.85 3.06 -11.81
N ILE A 3 -17.63 3.32 -11.38
CA ILE A 3 -17.23 3.42 -9.98
C ILE A 3 -16.72 4.84 -9.70
N LEU A 4 -17.11 5.42 -8.55
CA LEU A 4 -16.54 6.67 -8.07
C LEU A 4 -15.49 6.38 -6.99
N PHE A 5 -14.22 6.66 -7.28
CA PHE A 5 -13.16 6.60 -6.27
C PHE A 5 -13.11 7.89 -5.47
N VAL A 6 -13.20 7.77 -4.14
CA VAL A 6 -13.16 8.90 -3.20
C VAL A 6 -11.92 8.77 -2.29
N PHE A 7 -11.07 9.79 -2.31
CA PHE A 7 -9.81 9.80 -1.57
C PHE A 7 -9.39 11.22 -1.17
N SER A 8 -8.43 11.34 -0.26
CA SER A 8 -7.84 12.63 0.11
C SER A 8 -6.90 13.13 -0.98
N GLY A 9 -7.15 14.35 -1.49
CA GLY A 9 -6.29 15.05 -2.45
C GLY A 9 -5.26 15.98 -1.81
N ASN A 10 -4.98 15.82 -0.51
CA ASN A 10 -4.11 16.73 0.24
C ASN A 10 -2.63 16.32 0.25
N SER A 11 -2.25 15.24 -0.42
CA SER A 11 -0.85 14.85 -0.61
C SER A 11 -0.17 15.71 -1.68
N ALA A 12 1.16 15.80 -1.63
CA ALA A 12 1.94 16.54 -2.64
C ALA A 12 1.66 16.04 -4.08
N GLN A 13 1.39 14.76 -4.24
CA GLN A 13 1.06 14.10 -5.51
C GLN A 13 -0.44 14.11 -5.81
N LYS A 14 -1.29 14.78 -5.00
CA LYS A 14 -2.75 14.82 -5.09
C LYS A 14 -3.45 13.47 -4.93
N ILE A 15 -2.84 12.37 -5.34
CA ILE A 15 -3.31 10.99 -5.18
C ILE A 15 -2.15 10.11 -4.69
N SER A 16 -2.44 9.16 -3.81
CA SER A 16 -1.43 8.17 -3.40
C SER A 16 -1.11 7.23 -4.55
N PRO A 17 0.17 6.93 -4.85
CA PRO A 17 0.57 6.13 -6.01
C PRO A 17 -0.14 4.78 -6.11
N PHE A 18 -0.31 4.06 -5.00
CA PHE A 18 -0.99 2.76 -5.00
C PHE A 18 -2.50 2.86 -5.25
N ILE A 19 -3.16 3.99 -4.91
CA ILE A 19 -4.57 4.23 -5.28
C ILE A 19 -4.64 4.49 -6.79
N GLU A 20 -3.71 5.26 -7.32
CA GLU A 20 -3.64 5.54 -8.76
C GLU A 20 -3.36 4.27 -9.57
N GLU A 21 -2.42 3.43 -9.14
CA GLU A 21 -2.17 2.13 -9.75
C GLU A 21 -3.40 1.21 -9.70
N GLN A 22 -4.13 1.20 -8.59
CA GLN A 22 -5.38 0.44 -8.49
C GLN A 22 -6.44 0.95 -9.46
N ILE A 23 -6.59 2.27 -9.61
CA ILE A 23 -7.50 2.86 -10.59
C ILE A 23 -7.09 2.45 -12.01
N ASN A 24 -5.81 2.59 -12.35
CA ASN A 24 -5.31 2.25 -13.68
C ASN A 24 -5.55 0.76 -13.99
N SER A 25 -5.26 -0.14 -13.05
CA SER A 25 -5.50 -1.58 -13.24
C SER A 25 -6.99 -1.93 -13.44
N LEU A 26 -7.90 -1.16 -12.88
CA LEU A 26 -9.34 -1.33 -13.12
C LEU A 26 -9.76 -0.77 -14.50
N LEU A 27 -9.19 0.37 -14.91
CA LEU A 27 -9.41 0.94 -16.25
C LEU A 27 -8.91 -0.01 -17.35
N ASP A 28 -7.72 -0.61 -17.16
CA ASP A 28 -7.08 -1.55 -18.10
C ASP A 28 -7.95 -2.79 -18.38
N ILE A 29 -8.79 -3.19 -17.41
CA ILE A 29 -9.73 -4.33 -17.56
C ILE A 29 -11.17 -3.89 -17.80
N GLY A 30 -11.38 -2.64 -18.26
CA GLY A 30 -12.65 -2.13 -18.79
C GLY A 30 -13.66 -1.63 -17.75
N ILE A 31 -13.23 -1.28 -16.55
CA ILE A 31 -14.08 -0.64 -15.54
C ILE A 31 -14.01 0.89 -15.68
N ASP A 32 -15.14 1.55 -15.82
CA ASP A 32 -15.20 3.01 -15.77
C ASP A 32 -14.93 3.54 -14.36
N VAL A 33 -13.88 4.34 -14.18
CA VAL A 33 -13.53 4.93 -12.89
C VAL A 33 -13.45 6.45 -12.98
N ASP A 34 -14.30 7.14 -12.22
CA ASP A 34 -14.18 8.58 -11.98
C ASP A 34 -13.46 8.84 -10.65
N LYS A 35 -12.62 9.88 -10.60
CA LYS A 35 -11.82 10.27 -9.42
C LYS A 35 -12.47 11.45 -8.70
N PHE A 36 -12.70 11.33 -7.40
CA PHE A 36 -13.13 12.43 -6.52
C PHE A 36 -12.10 12.66 -5.42
N ALA A 37 -11.26 13.66 -5.59
CA ALA A 37 -10.29 14.09 -4.57
C ALA A 37 -10.95 15.06 -3.59
N ILE A 38 -10.88 14.78 -2.29
CA ILE A 38 -11.29 15.69 -1.22
C ILE A 38 -10.12 16.65 -0.95
N ILE A 39 -10.35 17.94 -1.15
CA ILE A 39 -9.35 19.01 -1.01
C ILE A 39 -9.64 19.83 0.25
N GLY A 40 -8.62 20.10 1.04
CA GLY A 40 -8.72 20.85 2.31
C GLY A 40 -8.53 19.95 3.54
N LYS A 41 -8.00 20.54 4.61
CA LYS A 41 -7.68 19.84 5.86
C LYS A 41 -8.77 20.03 6.91
N GLY A 42 -8.87 19.08 7.82
CA GLY A 42 -9.82 19.14 8.94
C GLY A 42 -11.28 19.02 8.50
N ILE A 43 -12.19 19.18 9.44
CA ILE A 43 -13.64 19.03 9.22
C ILE A 43 -14.16 20.03 8.18
N THR A 44 -13.78 21.29 8.28
CA THR A 44 -14.21 22.36 7.35
C THR A 44 -13.75 22.07 5.92
N GLY A 45 -12.50 21.60 5.73
CA GLY A 45 -11.98 21.21 4.42
C GLY A 45 -12.78 20.04 3.81
N TYR A 46 -13.20 19.08 4.62
CA TYR A 46 -14.05 17.98 4.13
C TYR A 46 -15.47 18.48 3.80
N LEU A 47 -16.11 19.26 4.68
CA LEU A 47 -17.47 19.76 4.46
C LEU A 47 -17.59 20.68 3.23
N SER A 48 -16.57 21.47 2.92
CA SER A 48 -16.55 22.33 1.72
C SER A 48 -16.66 21.56 0.40
N ASN A 49 -16.32 20.28 0.39
CA ASN A 49 -16.45 19.42 -0.79
C ASN A 49 -17.86 18.80 -0.97
N LEU A 50 -18.77 18.89 0.02
CA LEU A 50 -20.07 18.21 -0.04
C LEU A 50 -20.90 18.65 -1.25
N LYS A 51 -21.02 19.96 -1.52
CA LYS A 51 -21.76 20.47 -2.69
C LYS A 51 -21.22 19.85 -3.99
N ARG A 52 -19.90 19.85 -4.18
CA ARG A 52 -19.25 19.28 -5.35
C ARG A 52 -19.49 17.76 -5.43
N PHE A 53 -19.43 17.06 -4.28
CA PHE A 53 -19.68 15.62 -4.21
C PHE A 53 -21.13 15.27 -4.63
N PHE A 54 -22.12 15.95 -4.04
CA PHE A 54 -23.53 15.72 -4.38
C PHE A 54 -23.83 16.05 -5.85
N ASN A 55 -23.26 17.13 -6.39
CA ASN A 55 -23.37 17.43 -7.82
C ASN A 55 -22.75 16.32 -8.69
N THR A 56 -21.58 15.79 -8.28
CA THR A 56 -20.93 14.70 -9.02
C THR A 56 -21.81 13.46 -9.09
N ILE A 57 -22.38 13.01 -7.96
CA ILE A 57 -23.22 11.82 -7.92
C ILE A 57 -24.64 12.03 -8.49
N HIS A 58 -25.10 13.28 -8.61
CA HIS A 58 -26.35 13.63 -9.25
C HIS A 58 -26.22 13.64 -10.77
N ASN A 59 -25.15 14.22 -11.30
CA ASN A 59 -24.94 14.41 -12.73
C ASN A 59 -24.52 13.11 -13.46
N LYS A 60 -23.99 12.13 -12.74
CA LYS A 60 -23.59 10.84 -13.29
C LYS A 60 -24.15 9.70 -12.44
N LYS A 61 -24.57 8.62 -13.11
CA LYS A 61 -25.02 7.40 -12.43
C LYS A 61 -23.81 6.52 -12.11
N TYR A 62 -23.55 6.31 -10.82
CA TYR A 62 -22.54 5.38 -10.33
C TYR A 62 -23.18 4.10 -9.80
N ASN A 63 -22.56 2.96 -10.09
CA ASN A 63 -22.99 1.68 -9.56
C ASN A 63 -22.50 1.48 -8.12
N LEU A 64 -21.33 2.09 -7.77
CA LEU A 64 -20.68 1.94 -6.47
C LEU A 64 -19.73 3.11 -6.23
N ILE A 65 -19.53 3.44 -4.94
CA ILE A 65 -18.46 4.33 -4.47
C ILE A 65 -17.41 3.48 -3.78
N HIS A 66 -16.12 3.63 -4.17
CA HIS A 66 -14.99 3.05 -3.48
C HIS A 66 -14.18 4.15 -2.78
N ALA A 67 -14.19 4.16 -1.46
CA ALA A 67 -13.51 5.19 -0.68
C ALA A 67 -12.28 4.64 0.04
N HIS A 68 -11.20 5.42 0.07
CA HIS A 68 -9.92 5.03 0.67
C HIS A 68 -9.60 5.87 1.90
N TYR A 69 -9.19 5.21 2.98
CA TYR A 69 -8.96 5.77 4.32
C TYR A 69 -10.23 6.23 5.04
N ILE A 70 -10.25 6.09 6.35
CA ILE A 70 -11.43 6.29 7.19
C ILE A 70 -12.16 7.61 6.95
N TRP A 71 -11.45 8.73 6.82
CA TRP A 71 -12.08 10.03 6.64
C TRP A 71 -12.78 10.18 5.30
N SER A 72 -12.20 9.65 4.23
CA SER A 72 -12.84 9.61 2.91
C SER A 72 -14.02 8.64 2.89
N ILE A 73 -13.93 7.54 3.65
CA ILE A 73 -15.05 6.59 3.81
C ILE A 73 -16.21 7.28 4.55
N ILE A 74 -15.95 7.95 5.67
CA ILE A 74 -16.97 8.71 6.40
C ILE A 74 -17.61 9.75 5.47
N PHE A 75 -16.81 10.47 4.70
CA PHE A 75 -17.30 11.44 3.72
C PHE A 75 -18.22 10.80 2.67
N ALA A 76 -17.83 9.66 2.12
CA ALA A 76 -18.66 8.93 1.13
C ALA A 76 -20.00 8.45 1.72
N LEU A 77 -20.07 8.21 3.03
CA LEU A 77 -21.29 7.78 3.74
C LEU A 77 -22.28 8.92 4.03
N PHE A 78 -21.99 10.17 3.69
CA PHE A 78 -22.99 11.26 3.75
C PHE A 78 -24.15 11.07 2.75
N GLN A 79 -23.99 10.22 1.76
CA GLN A 79 -25.07 9.76 0.87
C GLN A 79 -25.46 8.31 1.22
N VAL A 80 -26.71 7.91 0.91
CA VAL A 80 -27.27 6.59 1.27
C VAL A 80 -27.79 5.80 0.06
N LYS A 81 -27.75 6.38 -1.14
CA LYS A 81 -28.37 5.79 -2.35
C LYS A 81 -27.46 4.82 -3.10
N ILE A 82 -26.15 5.13 -3.11
CA ILE A 82 -25.12 4.37 -3.85
C ILE A 82 -24.38 3.51 -2.86
N PRO A 83 -24.19 2.19 -3.10
CA PRO A 83 -23.44 1.32 -2.21
C PRO A 83 -21.99 1.78 -2.07
N VAL A 84 -21.43 1.61 -0.86
CA VAL A 84 -20.07 2.04 -0.53
C VAL A 84 -19.21 0.87 -0.11
N VAL A 85 -18.05 0.73 -0.77
CA VAL A 85 -16.93 -0.10 -0.35
C VAL A 85 -15.84 0.80 0.21
N GLY A 86 -15.29 0.45 1.36
CA GLY A 86 -14.21 1.21 1.98
C GLY A 86 -12.94 0.39 2.11
N THR A 87 -11.77 0.95 1.73
CA THR A 87 -10.47 0.34 1.95
C THR A 87 -9.70 1.06 3.06
N PHE A 88 -9.29 0.29 4.09
CA PHE A 88 -8.44 0.72 5.19
C PHE A 88 -7.00 0.27 4.96
N HIS A 89 -6.05 1.21 5.07
CA HIS A 89 -4.64 0.98 4.71
C HIS A 89 -3.70 0.73 5.90
N GLY A 90 -4.23 0.69 7.13
CA GLY A 90 -3.49 0.43 8.36
C GLY A 90 -3.24 1.68 9.17
N SER A 91 -2.62 2.72 8.61
CA SER A 91 -2.36 3.98 9.32
C SER A 91 -3.63 4.63 9.90
N ASP A 92 -4.74 4.47 9.22
CA ASP A 92 -6.06 4.98 9.58
C ASP A 92 -6.74 4.19 10.72
N LEU A 93 -6.21 3.03 11.10
CA LEU A 93 -6.71 2.20 12.19
C LEU A 93 -5.73 2.08 13.38
N MET A 94 -4.62 2.81 13.34
CA MET A 94 -3.61 2.75 14.41
C MET A 94 -3.99 3.55 15.66
N GLN A 95 -4.74 4.63 15.51
CA GLN A 95 -5.21 5.44 16.63
C GLN A 95 -6.49 4.84 17.21
N ASN A 96 -6.58 4.77 18.54
CA ASN A 96 -7.73 4.20 19.23
C ASN A 96 -9.06 4.83 18.81
N MET A 97 -9.10 6.14 18.61
CA MET A 97 -10.30 6.86 18.19
C MET A 97 -10.75 6.44 16.78
N THR A 98 -9.85 6.45 15.80
CA THR A 98 -10.20 6.08 14.42
C THR A 98 -10.56 4.60 14.33
N PHE A 99 -9.90 3.74 15.10
CA PHE A 99 -10.25 2.32 15.22
C PHE A 99 -11.67 2.14 15.79
N PHE A 100 -11.99 2.84 16.88
CA PHE A 100 -13.32 2.79 17.50
C PHE A 100 -14.41 3.27 16.53
N LEU A 101 -14.17 4.38 15.82
CA LEU A 101 -15.11 4.89 14.81
C LEU A 101 -15.28 3.91 13.65
N ALA A 102 -14.17 3.33 13.15
CA ALA A 102 -14.23 2.35 12.07
C ALA A 102 -15.09 1.14 12.45
N LYS A 103 -14.79 0.53 13.60
CA LYS A 103 -15.45 -0.70 14.06
C LYS A 103 -16.94 -0.51 14.36
N ASN A 104 -17.30 0.54 15.08
CA ASN A 104 -18.64 0.69 15.63
C ASN A 104 -19.59 1.52 14.76
N PHE A 105 -19.07 2.40 13.92
CA PHE A 105 -19.91 3.34 13.16
C PHE A 105 -19.72 3.24 11.63
N VAL A 106 -18.50 3.06 11.15
CA VAL A 106 -18.21 3.09 9.71
C VAL A 106 -18.50 1.72 9.08
N ILE A 107 -17.87 0.65 9.55
CA ILE A 107 -18.03 -0.70 8.99
C ILE A 107 -19.49 -1.17 8.99
N PRO A 108 -20.30 -0.95 10.05
CA PRO A 108 -21.73 -1.32 10.01
C PRO A 108 -22.51 -0.66 8.87
N ARG A 109 -22.11 0.54 8.42
CA ARG A 109 -22.75 1.30 7.33
C ARG A 109 -22.21 0.96 5.94
N LEU A 110 -21.02 0.37 5.85
CA LEU A 110 -20.45 -0.07 4.59
C LEU A 110 -21.18 -1.29 4.03
N ASN A 111 -21.15 -1.44 2.72
CA ASN A 111 -21.55 -2.70 2.06
C ASN A 111 -20.45 -3.75 2.17
N LYS A 112 -19.19 -3.37 1.99
CA LYS A 112 -17.98 -4.16 2.28
C LYS A 112 -16.84 -3.26 2.77
N ALA A 113 -16.00 -3.80 3.63
CA ALA A 113 -14.78 -3.17 4.12
C ALA A 113 -13.58 -4.02 3.69
N ILE A 114 -12.66 -3.43 2.95
CA ILE A 114 -11.40 -4.03 2.55
C ILE A 114 -10.33 -3.61 3.57
N VAL A 115 -9.57 -4.57 4.06
CA VAL A 115 -8.38 -4.36 4.88
C VAL A 115 -7.17 -5.01 4.22
N VAL A 116 -5.99 -4.48 4.47
CA VAL A 116 -4.78 -4.87 3.73
C VAL A 116 -4.01 -6.03 4.37
N ASN A 117 -4.37 -6.47 5.58
CA ASN A 117 -3.75 -7.62 6.23
C ASN A 117 -4.69 -8.31 7.23
N GLU A 118 -4.30 -9.53 7.61
CA GLU A 118 -5.07 -10.39 8.52
C GLU A 118 -5.21 -9.80 9.94
N ARG A 119 -4.16 -9.16 10.47
CA ARG A 119 -4.20 -8.54 11.81
C ARG A 119 -5.31 -7.49 11.92
N MET A 120 -5.53 -6.72 10.85
CA MET A 120 -6.62 -5.75 10.80
C MET A 120 -7.98 -6.44 10.76
N ALA A 121 -8.13 -7.52 9.98
CA ALA A 121 -9.38 -8.28 9.89
C ALA A 121 -9.77 -8.89 11.25
N ILE A 122 -8.82 -9.51 11.94
CA ILE A 122 -9.02 -10.10 13.27
C ILE A 122 -9.47 -9.01 14.28
N LYS A 123 -8.80 -7.87 14.32
CA LYS A 123 -9.14 -6.77 15.25
C LYS A 123 -10.53 -6.19 15.00
N LEU A 124 -10.92 -6.03 13.76
CA LEU A 124 -12.22 -5.46 13.38
C LEU A 124 -13.36 -6.46 13.59
N HIS A 125 -13.09 -7.75 13.40
CA HIS A 125 -14.02 -8.86 13.64
C HIS A 125 -15.44 -8.60 13.11
N SER A 126 -15.57 -8.47 11.79
CA SER A 126 -16.86 -8.21 11.13
C SER A 126 -17.01 -9.03 9.84
N PRO A 127 -18.20 -9.59 9.56
CA PRO A 127 -18.46 -10.37 8.34
C PRO A 127 -18.40 -9.52 7.05
N LYS A 128 -18.42 -8.20 7.20
CA LYS A 128 -18.25 -7.28 6.08
C LYS A 128 -16.79 -7.04 5.69
N VAL A 129 -15.85 -7.46 6.55
CA VAL A 129 -14.41 -7.27 6.34
C VAL A 129 -13.86 -8.39 5.47
N ILE A 130 -13.11 -8.01 4.46
CA ILE A 130 -12.33 -8.92 3.60
C ILE A 130 -10.87 -8.45 3.55
N ILE A 131 -9.95 -9.41 3.40
CA ILE A 131 -8.53 -9.13 3.29
C ILE A 131 -8.17 -9.03 1.81
N LEU A 132 -7.71 -7.87 1.38
CA LEU A 132 -7.26 -7.65 0.02
C LEU A 132 -6.16 -6.58 0.00
N PRO A 133 -4.87 -6.97 0.03
CA PRO A 133 -3.75 -6.05 -0.08
C PRO A 133 -3.75 -5.29 -1.40
N CYS A 134 -3.11 -4.12 -1.45
CA CYS A 134 -2.90 -3.42 -2.71
C CYS A 134 -1.97 -4.23 -3.62
N GLY A 135 -2.29 -4.27 -4.92
CA GLY A 135 -1.47 -4.91 -5.94
C GLY A 135 -0.22 -4.12 -6.28
N VAL A 136 0.70 -4.75 -6.99
CA VAL A 136 1.90 -4.13 -7.57
C VAL A 136 1.86 -4.24 -9.08
N ASN A 137 2.19 -3.16 -9.76
CA ASN A 137 2.37 -3.16 -11.20
C ASN A 137 3.68 -3.89 -11.55
N VAL A 138 3.58 -5.19 -11.84
CA VAL A 138 4.73 -6.03 -12.17
C VAL A 138 5.32 -5.75 -13.56
N ASN A 139 4.66 -4.93 -14.39
CA ASN A 139 5.19 -4.46 -15.66
C ASN A 139 6.04 -3.19 -15.49
N LEU A 140 5.83 -2.45 -14.40
CA LEU A 140 6.66 -1.30 -14.00
C LEU A 140 7.82 -1.76 -13.12
N PHE A 141 7.53 -2.60 -12.12
CA PHE A 141 8.53 -3.20 -11.23
C PHE A 141 8.95 -4.55 -11.80
N ILE A 142 9.92 -4.51 -12.69
CA ILE A 142 10.45 -5.69 -13.40
C ILE A 142 11.94 -5.83 -13.10
N PRO A 143 12.46 -7.05 -12.86
CA PRO A 143 13.90 -7.26 -12.77
C PRO A 143 14.56 -6.82 -14.09
N ASN A 144 15.42 -5.83 -14.03
CA ASN A 144 16.08 -5.27 -15.21
C ASN A 144 17.54 -4.98 -14.90
N ASN A 145 18.44 -5.49 -15.73
CA ASN A 145 19.87 -5.19 -15.66
C ASN A 145 20.24 -3.92 -16.44
N SER A 146 19.33 -3.42 -17.29
CA SER A 146 19.53 -2.24 -18.13
C SER A 146 18.80 -1.05 -17.51
N VAL A 147 19.48 -0.33 -16.62
CA VAL A 147 18.89 0.82 -15.93
C VAL A 147 18.86 2.02 -16.86
N THR A 148 17.73 2.69 -16.93
CA THR A 148 17.49 3.84 -17.83
C THR A 148 17.79 5.18 -17.20
N THR A 149 17.81 5.26 -15.85
CA THR A 149 18.07 6.51 -15.13
C THR A 149 19.48 6.57 -14.58
N ASN A 150 20.18 7.69 -14.82
CA ASN A 150 21.47 7.99 -14.19
C ASN A 150 21.29 8.35 -12.71
N LEU A 151 20.84 7.38 -11.90
CA LEU A 151 20.91 7.53 -10.45
C LEU A 151 22.40 7.46 -10.08
N SER A 152 22.93 8.53 -9.50
CA SER A 152 24.36 8.63 -9.13
C SER A 152 24.69 7.72 -7.94
N LEU A 153 24.48 6.41 -8.10
CA LEU A 153 24.87 5.42 -7.09
C LEU A 153 26.38 5.23 -7.13
N ASN A 154 27.00 5.22 -5.97
CA ASN A 154 28.42 4.95 -5.89
C ASN A 154 28.66 3.44 -6.11
N LYS A 155 29.16 3.09 -7.31
CA LYS A 155 29.43 1.70 -7.69
C LYS A 155 30.54 1.03 -6.86
N ASN A 156 31.34 1.80 -6.14
CA ASN A 156 32.40 1.29 -5.28
C ASN A 156 31.94 0.99 -3.85
N LYS A 157 30.67 1.27 -3.53
CA LYS A 157 30.07 1.06 -2.21
C LYS A 157 28.89 0.13 -2.32
N ILE A 158 28.61 -0.59 -1.24
CA ILE A 158 27.36 -1.32 -1.10
C ILE A 158 26.23 -0.31 -0.88
N ASN A 159 25.24 -0.33 -1.75
CA ASN A 159 24.10 0.62 -1.74
C ASN A 159 22.89 -0.03 -1.07
N ILE A 160 22.46 0.51 0.06
CA ILE A 160 21.29 0.06 0.82
C ILE A 160 20.21 1.12 0.69
N LEU A 161 19.04 0.74 0.16
CA LEU A 161 17.88 1.62 0.09
C LEU A 161 17.08 1.56 1.39
N PHE A 162 16.97 2.67 2.10
CA PHE A 162 16.02 2.79 3.20
C PHE A 162 14.61 3.02 2.68
N SER A 163 13.65 2.29 3.20
CA SER A 163 12.28 2.15 2.66
C SER A 163 11.42 3.41 2.66
N SER A 164 11.93 4.56 3.12
CA SER A 164 11.15 5.81 3.24
C SER A 164 12.05 7.03 3.47
N ASN A 165 11.39 8.19 3.71
CA ASN A 165 12.02 9.40 4.21
C ASN A 165 12.52 9.18 5.66
N PHE A 166 13.73 9.62 5.95
CA PHE A 166 14.37 9.52 7.28
C PHE A 166 13.61 10.27 8.39
N GLN A 167 12.85 11.31 8.03
CA GLN A 167 12.11 12.14 8.99
C GLN A 167 10.78 11.53 9.47
N ARG A 168 10.37 10.37 8.95
CA ARG A 168 9.14 9.70 9.34
C ARG A 168 9.37 8.82 10.58
N PRO A 169 8.84 9.18 11.77
CA PRO A 169 9.14 8.49 13.02
C PRO A 169 8.77 6.99 12.98
N GLU A 170 7.64 6.66 12.34
CA GLU A 170 7.15 5.29 12.24
C GLU A 170 8.04 4.39 11.38
N LYS A 171 8.94 4.96 10.58
CA LYS A 171 9.92 4.21 9.78
C LYS A 171 11.20 3.86 10.54
N ASN A 172 11.38 4.47 11.73
CA ASN A 172 12.45 4.16 12.66
C ASN A 172 13.86 4.19 12.03
N TYR A 173 14.15 5.30 11.35
CA TYR A 173 15.48 5.51 10.75
C TYR A 173 16.62 5.35 11.76
N ASN A 174 16.38 5.69 13.04
CA ASN A 174 17.39 5.57 14.09
C ASN A 174 17.90 4.13 14.25
N LEU A 175 17.02 3.13 14.20
CA LEU A 175 17.39 1.72 14.21
C LEU A 175 18.25 1.35 12.99
N ALA A 176 17.83 1.78 11.79
CA ALA A 176 18.61 1.56 10.58
C ALA A 176 20.01 2.18 10.68
N LYS A 177 20.09 3.45 11.13
CA LYS A 177 21.34 4.19 11.28
C LYS A 177 22.30 3.46 12.24
N GLN A 178 21.84 3.06 13.44
CA GLN A 178 22.65 2.32 14.40
C GLN A 178 23.20 1.01 13.83
N ALA A 179 22.39 0.26 13.08
CA ALA A 179 22.84 -0.96 12.43
C ALA A 179 23.88 -0.69 11.32
N ILE A 180 23.71 0.36 10.53
CA ILE A 180 24.66 0.78 9.51
C ILE A 180 25.98 1.25 10.15
N ASP A 181 25.93 2.05 11.22
CA ASP A 181 27.12 2.51 11.95
C ASP A 181 27.98 1.33 12.47
N LEU A 182 27.35 0.23 12.92
CA LEU A 182 28.04 -1.00 13.30
C LEU A 182 28.73 -1.69 12.11
N LEU A 183 28.14 -1.63 10.93
CA LEU A 183 28.67 -2.26 9.73
C LEU A 183 29.76 -1.44 9.05
N GLN A 184 29.67 -0.11 9.08
CA GLN A 184 30.60 0.81 8.44
C GLN A 184 32.03 0.75 9.04
N GLN A 185 32.17 0.15 10.20
CA GLN A 185 33.51 -0.15 10.78
C GLN A 185 34.33 -1.15 9.93
N HIS A 186 33.66 -1.92 9.06
CA HIS A 186 34.25 -3.03 8.32
C HIS A 186 33.89 -3.05 6.82
N ILE A 187 32.84 -2.34 6.42
CA ILE A 187 32.28 -2.40 5.07
C ILE A 187 31.92 -0.98 4.62
N ASP A 188 32.32 -0.59 3.41
CA ASP A 188 31.95 0.72 2.86
C ASP A 188 30.51 0.69 2.33
N LEU A 189 29.60 1.28 3.09
CA LEU A 189 28.16 1.28 2.84
C LEU A 189 27.66 2.70 2.52
N ASN A 190 26.67 2.76 1.63
CA ASN A 190 25.91 3.96 1.32
C ASN A 190 24.41 3.70 1.63
N LEU A 191 23.85 4.44 2.59
CA LEU A 191 22.42 4.36 2.93
C LEU A 191 21.65 5.45 2.19
N ILE A 192 20.74 5.06 1.32
CA ILE A 192 19.99 5.92 0.41
C ILE A 192 18.58 6.14 0.96
N GLU A 193 18.18 7.40 1.11
CA GLU A 193 16.83 7.77 1.51
C GLU A 193 15.85 7.65 0.34
N LEU A 194 14.74 6.93 0.52
CA LEU A 194 13.66 6.89 -0.46
C LEU A 194 12.79 8.14 -0.32
N LYS A 195 13.21 9.24 -0.96
CA LYS A 195 12.51 10.53 -0.95
C LYS A 195 12.65 11.25 -2.26
N GLY A 196 11.52 11.75 -2.79
CA GLY A 196 11.52 12.58 -4.00
C GLY A 196 11.57 11.82 -5.32
N PHE A 197 11.63 10.50 -5.31
CA PHE A 197 11.66 9.66 -6.50
C PHE A 197 10.25 9.41 -7.07
N ASN A 198 10.11 9.45 -8.38
CA ASN A 198 8.92 8.98 -9.08
C ASN A 198 8.91 7.44 -9.18
N ARG A 199 7.83 6.86 -9.69
CA ARG A 199 7.64 5.40 -9.71
C ARG A 199 8.67 4.66 -10.56
N ASN A 200 9.07 5.23 -11.71
CA ASN A 200 10.11 4.64 -12.57
C ASN A 200 11.47 4.67 -11.86
N GLU A 201 11.80 5.78 -11.24
CA GLU A 201 13.05 5.92 -10.48
C GLU A 201 13.09 4.96 -9.27
N VAL A 202 11.96 4.71 -8.61
CA VAL A 202 11.89 3.68 -7.54
C VAL A 202 12.16 2.29 -8.10
N SER A 203 11.60 1.96 -9.27
CA SER A 203 11.88 0.69 -9.94
C SER A 203 13.36 0.56 -10.29
N ASP A 204 13.95 1.61 -10.86
CA ASP A 204 15.38 1.65 -11.21
C ASP A 204 16.28 1.54 -9.96
N LEU A 205 15.93 2.23 -8.86
CA LEU A 205 16.64 2.10 -7.58
C LEU A 205 16.63 0.65 -7.07
N LEU A 206 15.46 0.02 -7.02
CA LEU A 206 15.30 -1.35 -6.55
C LEU A 206 16.08 -2.37 -7.40
N ASN A 207 16.32 -2.06 -8.66
CA ASN A 207 17.16 -2.88 -9.55
C ASN A 207 18.66 -2.65 -9.34
N GLN A 208 19.07 -1.47 -8.85
CA GLN A 208 20.47 -1.07 -8.71
C GLN A 208 21.05 -1.27 -7.31
N VAL A 209 20.21 -1.17 -6.27
CA VAL A 209 20.69 -1.35 -4.90
C VAL A 209 20.95 -2.80 -4.56
N ASP A 210 21.86 -3.03 -3.64
CA ASP A 210 22.21 -4.37 -3.14
C ASP A 210 21.14 -4.89 -2.20
N LEU A 211 20.41 -3.99 -1.49
CA LEU A 211 19.46 -4.35 -0.45
C LEU A 211 18.40 -3.26 -0.22
N LEU A 212 17.16 -3.65 0.02
CA LEU A 212 16.13 -2.83 0.65
C LEU A 212 16.13 -3.06 2.16
N LEU A 213 16.27 -2.00 2.96
CA LEU A 213 16.18 -2.03 4.42
C LEU A 213 14.90 -1.32 4.89
N MET A 214 14.05 -2.03 5.65
CA MET A 214 12.88 -1.48 6.30
C MET A 214 12.88 -1.78 7.80
N THR A 215 12.96 -0.75 8.63
CA THR A 215 13.00 -0.85 10.10
C THR A 215 11.72 -0.29 10.76
N SER A 216 10.61 -0.28 10.03
CA SER A 216 9.34 0.32 10.48
C SER A 216 8.87 -0.29 11.80
N ILE A 217 8.27 0.55 12.66
CA ILE A 217 7.63 0.15 13.92
C ILE A 217 6.27 -0.50 13.65
N TRP A 218 5.57 -0.01 12.64
CA TRP A 218 4.29 -0.56 12.19
C TRP A 218 4.05 -0.30 10.70
N GLU A 219 3.30 -1.17 10.05
CA GLU A 219 2.81 -1.07 8.68
C GLU A 219 1.45 -1.74 8.54
N GLY A 220 0.73 -1.42 7.47
CA GLY A 220 -0.43 -2.20 7.02
C GLY A 220 0.00 -3.36 6.13
N SER A 221 0.25 -3.06 4.86
CA SER A 221 0.83 -3.93 3.85
C SER A 221 1.81 -3.06 3.04
N PRO A 222 3.10 -3.04 3.40
CA PRO A 222 4.04 -2.06 2.85
C PRO A 222 4.28 -2.28 1.37
N GLN A 223 3.91 -1.29 0.57
CA GLN A 223 3.99 -1.37 -0.88
C GLN A 223 5.43 -1.56 -1.36
N ILE A 224 6.40 -0.86 -0.74
CA ILE A 224 7.81 -0.95 -1.11
C ILE A 224 8.40 -2.37 -0.96
N ILE A 225 7.93 -3.17 0.00
CA ILE A 225 8.33 -4.58 0.13
C ILE A 225 7.89 -5.37 -1.09
N LYS A 226 6.62 -5.20 -1.52
CA LYS A 226 6.09 -5.91 -2.70
C LYS A 226 6.76 -5.43 -3.99
N GLU A 227 7.08 -4.13 -4.09
CA GLU A 227 7.83 -3.55 -5.20
C GLU A 227 9.26 -4.13 -5.28
N ALA A 228 9.93 -4.24 -4.13
CA ALA A 228 11.25 -4.86 -4.04
C ALA A 228 11.20 -6.36 -4.41
N MET A 229 10.18 -7.09 -3.95
CA MET A 229 9.93 -8.47 -4.38
C MET A 229 9.75 -8.56 -5.89
N ALA A 230 8.96 -7.66 -6.48
CA ALA A 230 8.73 -7.63 -7.93
C ALA A 230 10.01 -7.38 -8.73
N CYS A 231 10.95 -6.60 -8.19
CA CYS A 231 12.29 -6.38 -8.76
C CYS A 231 13.32 -7.44 -8.33
N ASN A 232 12.94 -8.48 -7.59
CA ASN A 232 13.84 -9.48 -7.02
C ASN A 232 14.96 -8.88 -6.14
N CYS A 233 14.74 -7.72 -5.52
CA CYS A 233 15.69 -7.07 -4.63
C CYS A 233 15.79 -7.84 -3.30
N PRO A 234 16.98 -8.10 -2.76
CA PRO A 234 17.14 -8.61 -1.39
C PRO A 234 16.52 -7.66 -0.37
N ILE A 235 15.93 -8.21 0.69
CA ILE A 235 15.17 -7.42 1.67
C ILE A 235 15.56 -7.79 3.10
N VAL A 236 15.82 -6.78 3.94
CA VAL A 236 15.85 -6.95 5.41
C VAL A 236 14.75 -6.07 5.99
N SER A 237 13.88 -6.66 6.79
CA SER A 237 12.72 -5.94 7.33
C SER A 237 12.35 -6.38 8.74
N THR A 238 11.86 -5.43 9.56
CA THR A 238 11.15 -5.73 10.80
C THR A 238 9.85 -6.48 10.52
N ASN A 239 9.38 -7.27 11.51
CA ASN A 239 8.14 -8.05 11.39
C ASN A 239 6.91 -7.18 11.63
N VAL A 240 6.52 -6.39 10.64
CA VAL A 240 5.36 -5.49 10.67
C VAL A 240 4.38 -5.79 9.55
N GLY A 241 3.09 -5.48 9.76
CA GLY A 241 2.05 -5.73 8.76
C GLY A 241 1.98 -7.20 8.34
N ASP A 242 2.07 -7.43 7.05
CA ASP A 242 2.09 -8.74 6.38
C ASP A 242 3.48 -9.18 5.90
N VAL A 243 4.55 -8.46 6.26
CA VAL A 243 5.92 -8.66 5.74
C VAL A 243 6.42 -10.09 5.96
N LYS A 244 6.20 -10.67 7.15
CA LYS A 244 6.62 -12.04 7.42
C LYS A 244 5.99 -13.03 6.45
N TRP A 245 4.71 -12.89 6.16
CA TRP A 245 3.99 -13.72 5.21
C TRP A 245 4.47 -13.51 3.75
N LEU A 246 4.75 -12.25 3.38
CA LEU A 246 5.27 -11.91 2.05
C LEU A 246 6.63 -12.54 1.79
N LEU A 247 7.55 -12.47 2.77
CA LEU A 247 8.94 -12.90 2.62
C LEU A 247 9.17 -14.38 3.00
N ASP A 248 8.15 -15.08 3.48
CA ASP A 248 8.26 -16.48 3.88
C ASP A 248 8.74 -17.36 2.72
N GLY A 249 9.84 -18.08 2.93
CA GLY A 249 10.47 -18.95 1.92
C GLY A 249 11.21 -18.21 0.78
N VAL A 250 11.38 -16.87 0.86
CA VAL A 250 12.17 -16.13 -0.14
C VAL A 250 13.62 -16.02 0.31
N GLU A 251 14.50 -16.80 -0.31
CA GLU A 251 15.93 -16.75 -0.05
C GLU A 251 16.52 -15.37 -0.37
N GLY A 252 17.46 -14.91 0.44
CA GLY A 252 18.04 -13.55 0.36
C GLY A 252 17.19 -12.47 1.03
N CYS A 253 16.01 -12.82 1.61
CA CYS A 253 15.18 -11.94 2.39
C CYS A 253 15.15 -12.37 3.86
N PHE A 254 15.25 -11.40 4.79
CA PHE A 254 15.37 -11.71 6.21
C PHE A 254 14.45 -10.82 7.07
N ILE A 255 13.82 -11.44 8.06
CA ILE A 255 13.10 -10.73 9.12
C ILE A 255 14.07 -10.46 10.26
N THR A 256 14.03 -9.24 10.78
CA THR A 256 14.84 -8.78 11.90
C THR A 256 14.00 -8.31 13.09
N THR A 257 14.62 -8.24 14.25
CA THR A 257 14.07 -7.62 15.45
C THR A 257 14.35 -6.10 15.46
N ASN A 258 13.99 -5.43 16.56
CA ASN A 258 14.34 -4.02 16.80
C ASN A 258 15.71 -3.83 17.48
N ASP A 259 16.56 -4.84 17.46
CA ASP A 259 17.95 -4.76 17.93
C ASP A 259 18.88 -4.38 16.78
N PRO A 260 19.65 -3.28 16.87
CA PRO A 260 20.60 -2.88 15.83
C PRO A 260 21.62 -3.97 15.46
N LYS A 261 22.01 -4.82 16.40
CA LYS A 261 22.95 -5.92 16.14
C LYS A 261 22.31 -7.00 15.29
N ASP A 262 21.04 -7.35 15.55
CA ASP A 262 20.30 -8.31 14.72
C ASP A 262 20.05 -7.74 13.32
N VAL A 263 19.69 -6.46 13.20
CA VAL A 263 19.57 -5.78 11.90
C VAL A 263 20.88 -5.87 11.12
N ALA A 264 22.01 -5.55 11.75
CA ALA A 264 23.33 -5.63 11.13
C ALA A 264 23.68 -7.05 10.69
N ASP A 265 23.40 -8.07 11.53
CA ASP A 265 23.59 -9.48 11.18
C ASP A 265 22.75 -9.89 9.96
N LYS A 266 21.46 -9.51 9.92
CA LYS A 266 20.57 -9.80 8.78
C LYS A 266 21.03 -9.09 7.50
N ILE A 267 21.52 -7.85 7.60
CA ILE A 267 22.13 -7.14 6.47
C ILE A 267 23.34 -7.93 5.95
N LYS A 268 24.27 -8.36 6.81
CA LYS A 268 25.42 -9.19 6.40
C LYS A 268 24.98 -10.46 5.68
N LYS A 269 23.96 -11.16 6.21
CA LYS A 269 23.42 -12.38 5.59
C LYS A 269 22.83 -12.11 4.22
N ALA A 270 22.07 -10.99 4.07
CA ALA A 270 21.47 -10.61 2.79
C ALA A 270 22.54 -10.21 1.75
N LEU A 271 23.61 -9.51 2.18
CA LEU A 271 24.74 -9.15 1.30
C LEU A 271 25.60 -10.35 0.89
N ASN A 272 25.65 -11.39 1.73
CA ASN A 272 26.32 -12.66 1.38
C ASN A 272 25.50 -13.53 0.44
N PHE A 273 24.21 -13.25 0.28
CA PHE A 273 23.37 -13.89 -0.73
C PHE A 273 23.78 -13.38 -2.11
N LYS A 274 24.31 -14.30 -2.94
CA LYS A 274 24.80 -13.91 -4.28
C LYS A 274 23.64 -13.85 -5.29
N GLY A 275 23.45 -12.70 -5.91
CA GLY A 275 22.48 -12.47 -6.98
C GLY A 275 21.17 -11.83 -6.48
N ARG A 276 20.13 -12.00 -7.28
CA ARG A 276 18.79 -11.46 -7.02
C ARG A 276 17.87 -12.57 -6.48
N THR A 277 16.90 -12.19 -5.67
CA THR A 277 15.96 -13.15 -5.04
C THR A 277 14.94 -13.70 -6.03
N LYS A 278 14.10 -14.64 -5.58
CA LYS A 278 12.89 -15.09 -6.30
C LYS A 278 11.61 -14.45 -5.72
N GLY A 279 11.72 -13.23 -5.20
CA GLY A 279 10.60 -12.49 -4.63
C GLY A 279 9.45 -12.27 -5.60
N ARG A 280 9.75 -12.03 -6.87
CA ARG A 280 8.76 -11.87 -7.95
C ARG A 280 7.88 -13.09 -8.13
N ASP A 281 8.49 -14.26 -8.19
CA ASP A 281 7.75 -15.52 -8.36
C ASP A 281 6.78 -15.74 -7.18
N LYS A 282 7.26 -15.49 -5.98
CA LYS A 282 6.43 -15.53 -4.75
C LYS A 282 5.29 -14.52 -4.80
N LEU A 283 5.55 -13.26 -5.17
CA LEU A 283 4.53 -12.21 -5.29
C LEU A 283 3.42 -12.61 -6.27
N ILE A 284 3.79 -13.10 -7.44
CA ILE A 284 2.85 -13.55 -8.48
C ILE A 284 2.06 -14.78 -8.01
N SER A 285 2.72 -15.76 -7.37
CA SER A 285 2.05 -16.95 -6.83
C SER A 285 1.00 -16.62 -5.76
N LEU A 286 1.19 -15.54 -5.01
CA LEU A 286 0.24 -15.01 -4.04
C LEU A 286 -0.91 -14.22 -4.70
N GLY A 287 -0.84 -13.96 -6.02
CA GLY A 287 -1.81 -13.16 -6.77
C GLY A 287 -1.87 -11.71 -6.28
N LEU A 288 -0.69 -11.12 -6.02
CA LEU A 288 -0.52 -9.75 -5.51
C LEU A 288 -0.09 -8.75 -6.60
N ASP A 289 -0.01 -9.16 -7.85
CA ASP A 289 0.11 -8.22 -8.95
C ASP A 289 -1.19 -7.44 -9.19
N SER A 290 -1.07 -6.29 -9.81
CA SER A 290 -2.18 -5.34 -9.99
C SER A 290 -3.37 -5.94 -10.74
N GLU A 291 -3.14 -6.81 -11.72
CA GLU A 291 -4.21 -7.43 -12.52
C GLU A 291 -5.03 -8.43 -11.68
N HIS A 292 -4.35 -9.33 -10.94
CA HIS A 292 -5.04 -10.28 -10.07
C HIS A 292 -5.83 -9.57 -8.96
N ILE A 293 -5.26 -8.52 -8.36
CA ILE A 293 -5.95 -7.72 -7.36
C ILE A 293 -7.16 -6.98 -7.96
N ALA A 294 -7.03 -6.40 -9.15
CA ALA A 294 -8.15 -5.75 -9.82
C ALA A 294 -9.31 -6.73 -10.09
N LYS A 295 -9.02 -7.95 -10.55
CA LYS A 295 -10.03 -9.01 -10.74
C LYS A 295 -10.72 -9.39 -9.42
N LYS A 296 -9.98 -9.46 -8.30
CA LYS A 296 -10.57 -9.71 -6.97
C LYS A 296 -11.45 -8.55 -6.52
N ILE A 297 -11.05 -7.31 -6.77
CA ILE A 297 -11.83 -6.10 -6.45
C ILE A 297 -13.14 -6.08 -7.25
N ILE A 298 -13.11 -6.43 -8.53
CA ILE A 298 -14.32 -6.49 -9.38
C ILE A 298 -15.33 -7.49 -8.80
N LYS A 299 -14.90 -8.67 -8.38
CA LYS A 299 -15.77 -9.65 -7.72
C LYS A 299 -16.46 -9.07 -6.47
N VAL A 300 -15.73 -8.27 -5.69
CA VAL A 300 -16.30 -7.56 -4.53
C VAL A 300 -17.36 -6.55 -4.97
N TYR A 301 -17.08 -5.79 -6.02
CA TYR A 301 -18.04 -4.82 -6.55
C TYR A 301 -19.31 -5.49 -7.07
N GLU A 302 -19.18 -6.55 -7.84
CA GLU A 302 -20.30 -7.34 -8.37
C GLU A 302 -21.15 -7.93 -7.25
N GLU A 303 -20.52 -8.52 -6.21
CA GLU A 303 -21.23 -9.01 -5.03
C GLU A 303 -22.05 -7.91 -4.36
N VAL A 304 -21.45 -6.74 -4.14
CA VAL A 304 -22.10 -5.60 -3.48
C VAL A 304 -23.25 -5.06 -4.32
N ILE A 305 -23.06 -4.88 -5.63
CA ILE A 305 -24.08 -4.35 -6.52
C ILE A 305 -25.28 -5.33 -6.61
N ASN A 306 -25.03 -6.61 -6.79
CA ASN A 306 -26.06 -7.65 -6.88
C ASN A 306 -26.87 -7.75 -5.58
N ASN A 307 -26.21 -7.74 -4.41
CA ASN A 307 -26.88 -7.77 -3.12
C ASN A 307 -27.73 -6.52 -2.86
N THR A 308 -27.28 -5.35 -3.33
CA THR A 308 -28.03 -4.08 -3.21
C THR A 308 -29.26 -4.08 -4.12
N SER A 309 -29.13 -4.61 -5.33
CA SER A 309 -30.24 -4.72 -6.29
C SER A 309 -31.33 -5.67 -5.79
N LYS A 310 -30.97 -6.85 -5.25
CA LYS A 310 -31.91 -7.80 -4.65
C LYS A 310 -32.70 -7.18 -3.49
N LYS A 311 -32.03 -6.44 -2.58
CA LYS A 311 -32.71 -5.75 -1.47
C LYS A 311 -33.73 -4.71 -1.93
N LYS A 312 -33.48 -4.02 -3.07
CA LYS A 312 -34.45 -3.08 -3.65
C LYS A 312 -35.67 -3.76 -4.28
N VAL A 313 -35.53 -4.98 -4.77
CA VAL A 313 -36.62 -5.74 -5.40
C VAL A 313 -37.48 -6.44 -4.34
N TYR A 314 -36.89 -7.03 -3.32
CA TYR A 314 -37.59 -7.81 -2.29
C TYR A 314 -37.93 -7.02 -1.02
N GLY A 315 -37.49 -5.78 -0.88
CA GLY A 315 -37.74 -4.90 0.27
C GLY A 315 -38.90 -3.92 0.08
N ARG A 316 -39.86 -4.25 -0.81
CA ARG A 316 -41.13 -3.54 -0.91
C ARG A 316 -42.22 -4.24 -0.11
#